data_b02990e48fe9e3a525a72b35a5c4a5fe
#
_entry.id   b02990e48fe9e3a525a72b35a5c4a5fe
#
_cell.length_a   1.000
_cell.length_b   1.000
_cell.length_c   1.000
_cell.angle_alpha   90.00
_cell.angle_beta   90.00
_cell.angle_gamma   90.00
#
_symmetry.space_group_name_H-M   'P 1'
#
loop_
_entity.id
_entity.type
_entity.pdbx_description
1 polymer ?
#
loop_
_entity_poly.entity_id
_entity_poly.type
_entity_poly.pdbx_seq_one_letter_code
_entity_poly.pdbx_strand_id
1 'polypeptide(L)'
;MYYVSEGWGISFKTQQESNIVGEDLEVTLGTTREDLGLMPEEDGASVYGDLTLKDGDVEINALKAGKSGYTISPTIDQVDFLDCNVDRVIAVETMGMFHRMVQEKAYDRFNTLIVGLKGQAARATRRFIKRVNEELHLPVYICNDGDPWGFHIAQVIISGSAKLAHVNHDLATPDAKFMGV
;
A
#
# COMPACT_ATOMS: atom_id res chain seq x y z
N MET A 1 8.03 1.01 -19.10
CA MET A 1 7.41 1.17 -20.44
C MET A 1 8.05 2.32 -21.24
N TYR A 2 8.13 3.55 -20.75
CA TYR A 2 8.70 4.72 -21.45
C TYR A 2 10.10 4.45 -22.04
N TYR A 3 11.08 4.08 -21.24
CA TYR A 3 12.46 3.84 -21.72
C TYR A 3 12.62 2.59 -22.59
N VAL A 4 11.77 1.56 -22.38
CA VAL A 4 11.85 0.32 -23.15
C VAL A 4 11.27 0.49 -24.56
N SER A 5 10.27 1.37 -24.72
CA SER A 5 9.62 1.63 -25.99
C SER A 5 10.56 2.24 -27.04
N GLU A 6 11.56 3.00 -26.60
CA GLU A 6 12.58 3.57 -27.50
C GLU A 6 13.34 2.48 -28.26
N GLY A 7 13.63 1.35 -27.61
CA GLY A 7 14.26 0.18 -28.24
C GLY A 7 13.38 -0.55 -29.27
N TRP A 8 12.07 -0.28 -29.26
CA TRP A 8 11.11 -0.88 -30.19
C TRP A 8 10.70 0.05 -31.35
N GLY A 9 11.35 1.22 -31.43
CA GLY A 9 11.01 2.22 -32.44
C GLY A 9 9.69 2.96 -32.19
N ILE A 10 9.14 2.84 -30.99
CA ILE A 10 7.97 3.56 -30.50
C ILE A 10 8.47 4.59 -29.50
N SER A 11 8.17 5.87 -29.71
CA SER A 11 8.57 6.92 -28.76
C SER A 11 7.36 7.61 -28.16
N PHE A 12 7.31 7.66 -26.85
CA PHE A 12 6.41 8.54 -26.11
C PHE A 12 7.08 9.90 -25.92
N LYS A 13 6.34 10.98 -26.03
CA LYS A 13 6.87 12.33 -25.84
C LYS A 13 7.23 12.60 -24.38
N THR A 14 6.51 11.99 -23.45
CA THR A 14 6.69 12.17 -22.01
C THR A 14 6.41 10.87 -21.25
N GLN A 15 6.96 10.76 -20.06
CA GLN A 15 6.62 9.69 -19.10
C GLN A 15 5.11 9.64 -18.81
N GLN A 16 4.46 10.81 -18.75
CA GLN A 16 3.03 10.90 -18.47
C GLN A 16 2.19 10.28 -19.61
N GLU A 17 2.59 10.46 -20.87
CA GLU A 17 1.92 9.82 -22.01
C GLU A 17 2.02 8.29 -21.90
N SER A 18 3.19 7.77 -21.59
CA SER A 18 3.40 6.34 -21.34
C SER A 18 2.54 5.81 -20.20
N ASN A 19 2.36 6.59 -19.12
CA ASN A 19 1.52 6.20 -17.99
C ASN A 19 0.03 6.15 -18.37
N ILE A 20 -0.46 7.11 -19.16
CA ILE A 20 -1.83 7.13 -19.68
C ILE A 20 -2.11 5.88 -20.52
N VAL A 21 -1.20 5.55 -21.43
CA VAL A 21 -1.33 4.34 -22.26
C VAL A 21 -1.35 3.07 -21.38
N GLY A 22 -0.56 3.04 -20.30
CA GLY A 22 -0.61 1.95 -19.32
C GLY A 22 -1.98 1.84 -18.65
N GLU A 23 -2.60 2.96 -18.26
CA GLU A 23 -3.93 3.02 -17.69
C GLU A 23 -5.01 2.56 -18.69
N ASP A 24 -4.91 3.00 -19.95
CA ASP A 24 -5.83 2.60 -21.01
C ASP A 24 -5.75 1.09 -21.31
N LEU A 25 -4.55 0.51 -21.20
CA LEU A 25 -4.36 -0.94 -21.34
C LEU A 25 -5.02 -1.70 -20.21
N GLU A 26 -4.90 -1.26 -18.95
CA GLU A 26 -5.60 -1.87 -17.81
C GLU A 26 -7.11 -1.92 -18.05
N VAL A 27 -7.69 -0.80 -18.47
CA VAL A 27 -9.13 -0.70 -18.77
C VAL A 27 -9.54 -1.61 -19.93
N THR A 28 -8.75 -1.57 -21.02
CA THR A 28 -9.07 -2.31 -22.25
C THR A 28 -8.99 -3.82 -22.06
N LEU A 29 -8.01 -4.29 -21.30
CA LEU A 29 -7.74 -5.70 -21.08
C LEU A 29 -8.46 -6.25 -19.82
N GLY A 30 -9.03 -5.38 -18.99
CA GLY A 30 -9.68 -5.77 -17.74
C GLY A 30 -8.72 -6.42 -16.73
N THR A 31 -7.45 -5.98 -16.72
CA THR A 31 -6.38 -6.53 -15.87
C THR A 31 -5.55 -5.40 -15.26
N THR A 32 -4.70 -5.71 -14.30
CA THR A 32 -3.82 -4.71 -13.70
C THR A 32 -2.51 -4.60 -14.48
N ARG A 33 -1.82 -3.44 -14.38
CA ARG A 33 -0.50 -3.28 -14.99
C ARG A 33 0.54 -4.23 -14.39
N GLU A 34 0.36 -4.59 -13.12
CA GLU A 34 1.21 -5.54 -12.42
C GLU A 34 1.10 -6.94 -13.05
N ASP A 35 -0.11 -7.37 -13.41
CA ASP A 35 -0.34 -8.65 -14.14
C ASP A 35 0.23 -8.62 -15.56
N LEU A 36 0.32 -7.42 -16.15
CA LEU A 36 0.99 -7.21 -17.44
C LEU A 36 2.53 -7.14 -17.31
N GLY A 37 3.07 -7.31 -16.11
CA GLY A 37 4.51 -7.20 -15.85
C GLY A 37 5.04 -5.76 -15.86
N LEU A 38 4.16 -4.76 -15.83
CA LEU A 38 4.51 -3.34 -15.76
C LEU A 38 4.57 -2.90 -14.30
N MET A 39 5.65 -3.28 -13.60
CA MET A 39 5.83 -2.93 -12.20
C MET A 39 6.05 -1.42 -12.04
N PRO A 40 5.28 -0.75 -11.17
CA PRO A 40 5.53 0.65 -10.85
C PRO A 40 6.83 0.77 -10.05
N GLU A 41 7.60 1.82 -10.30
CA GLU A 41 8.70 2.23 -9.45
C GLU A 41 8.10 3.00 -8.27
N GLU A 42 7.58 2.27 -7.30
CA GLU A 42 7.02 2.83 -6.07
C GLU A 42 7.98 2.54 -4.92
N ASP A 43 8.39 3.60 -4.23
CA ASP A 43 9.04 3.47 -2.94
C ASP A 43 8.00 2.96 -1.93
N GLY A 44 8.08 1.70 -1.57
CA GLY A 44 7.10 1.04 -0.72
C GLY A 44 6.91 1.70 0.63
N ALA A 45 5.70 1.67 1.10
CA ALA A 45 5.35 1.90 2.49
C ALA A 45 5.97 0.81 3.38
N SER A 46 6.06 1.09 4.67
CA SER A 46 6.58 0.11 5.65
C SER A 46 5.47 -0.37 6.58
N VAL A 47 5.54 -1.64 6.97
CA VAL A 47 4.68 -2.20 8.02
C VAL A 47 5.53 -2.73 9.17
N TYR A 48 5.08 -2.49 10.40
CA TYR A 48 5.72 -2.93 11.63
C TYR A 48 4.69 -3.49 12.62
N GLY A 49 4.96 -4.68 13.16
CA GLY A 49 4.09 -5.36 14.12
C GLY A 49 4.17 -6.88 13.96
N ASP A 50 3.46 -7.61 14.80
CA ASP A 50 3.53 -9.07 14.81
C ASP A 50 2.65 -9.69 13.70
N LEU A 51 3.18 -9.61 12.49
CA LEU A 51 2.66 -10.22 11.28
C LEU A 51 3.78 -11.01 10.61
N THR A 52 3.57 -12.29 10.39
CA THR A 52 4.48 -13.17 9.64
C THR A 52 3.98 -13.33 8.22
N LEU A 53 4.86 -13.04 7.28
CA LEU A 53 4.63 -13.04 5.84
C LEU A 53 5.52 -14.11 5.21
N LYS A 54 5.04 -14.69 4.11
CA LYS A 54 5.88 -15.50 3.21
C LYS A 54 6.00 -14.80 1.87
N ASP A 55 7.21 -14.36 1.55
CA ASP A 55 7.56 -13.69 0.30
C ASP A 55 8.48 -14.62 -0.50
N GLY A 56 7.92 -15.26 -1.52
CA GLY A 56 8.58 -16.37 -2.20
C GLY A 56 8.85 -17.54 -1.25
N ASP A 57 10.13 -17.90 -1.09
CA ASP A 57 10.57 -18.98 -0.21
C ASP A 57 11.00 -18.49 1.20
N VAL A 58 10.87 -17.20 1.49
CA VAL A 58 11.35 -16.59 2.73
C VAL A 58 10.20 -16.23 3.65
N GLU A 59 10.25 -16.71 4.89
CA GLU A 59 9.35 -16.27 5.96
C GLU A 59 9.93 -15.07 6.69
N ILE A 60 9.18 -13.98 6.77
CA ILE A 60 9.59 -12.72 7.38
C ILE A 60 8.53 -12.31 8.40
N ASN A 61 8.95 -12.10 9.65
CA ASN A 61 8.10 -11.44 10.62
C ASN A 61 8.38 -9.93 10.61
N ALA A 62 7.36 -9.12 10.36
CA ALA A 62 7.50 -7.65 10.22
C ALA A 62 8.03 -6.97 11.49
N LEU A 63 7.78 -7.53 12.67
CA LEU A 63 8.35 -7.08 13.95
C LEU A 63 9.87 -7.34 14.02
N LYS A 64 10.38 -8.37 13.31
CA LYS A 64 11.78 -8.79 13.31
C LYS A 64 12.56 -8.29 12.08
N ALA A 65 11.91 -7.63 11.14
CA ALA A 65 12.51 -7.11 9.91
C ALA A 65 13.43 -5.88 10.12
N GLY A 66 13.66 -5.50 11.38
CA GLY A 66 14.44 -4.32 11.76
C GLY A 66 13.53 -3.12 12.05
N LYS A 67 14.13 -2.02 12.55
CA LYS A 67 13.35 -0.83 12.99
C LYS A 67 12.60 -0.10 11.87
N SER A 68 12.96 -0.35 10.62
CA SER A 68 12.26 0.18 9.44
C SER A 68 11.05 -0.66 9.05
N GLY A 69 10.88 -1.83 9.67
CA GLY A 69 9.81 -2.77 9.35
C GLY A 69 10.02 -3.50 8.02
N TYR A 70 8.99 -4.23 7.60
CA TYR A 70 8.92 -4.86 6.28
C TYR A 70 8.45 -3.83 5.26
N THR A 71 9.14 -3.74 4.12
CA THR A 71 8.77 -2.85 3.02
C THR A 71 7.74 -3.55 2.13
N ILE A 72 6.60 -2.91 1.92
CA ILE A 72 5.52 -3.43 1.09
C ILE A 72 5.96 -3.36 -0.38
N SER A 73 6.11 -4.53 -1.00
CA SER A 73 6.49 -4.66 -2.41
C SER A 73 5.32 -4.41 -3.36
N PRO A 74 5.54 -3.95 -4.61
CA PRO A 74 4.54 -3.98 -5.68
C PRO A 74 3.97 -5.38 -5.95
N THR A 75 4.70 -6.43 -5.60
CA THR A 75 4.28 -7.85 -5.72
C THR A 75 3.53 -8.35 -4.49
N ILE A 76 2.92 -7.48 -3.71
CA ILE A 76 2.27 -7.83 -2.44
C ILE A 76 1.16 -8.88 -2.60
N ASP A 77 0.57 -9.02 -3.77
CA ASP A 77 -0.43 -10.05 -4.07
C ASP A 77 0.15 -11.47 -4.08
N GLN A 78 1.46 -11.61 -4.26
CA GLN A 78 2.18 -12.89 -4.24
C GLN A 78 2.71 -13.26 -2.84
N VAL A 79 2.48 -12.41 -1.85
CA VAL A 79 2.92 -12.61 -0.46
C VAL A 79 1.79 -13.24 0.34
N ASP A 80 2.06 -14.37 1.01
CA ASP A 80 1.09 -15.02 1.89
C ASP A 80 1.18 -14.48 3.31
N PHE A 81 0.04 -14.32 3.97
CA PHE A 81 -0.04 -14.03 5.41
C PHE A 81 -0.12 -15.35 6.18
N LEU A 82 0.91 -15.66 6.96
CA LEU A 82 1.01 -16.95 7.68
C LEU A 82 0.48 -16.89 9.09
N ASP A 83 0.81 -15.83 9.83
CA ASP A 83 0.43 -15.64 11.22
C ASP A 83 0.31 -14.16 11.56
N CYS A 84 -0.68 -13.82 12.37
CA CYS A 84 -0.95 -12.45 12.78
C CYS A 84 -1.49 -12.39 14.21
N ASN A 85 -0.74 -11.76 15.09
CA ASN A 85 -1.06 -11.68 16.53
C ASN A 85 -1.38 -10.24 16.96
N VAL A 86 -2.13 -9.52 16.14
CA VAL A 86 -2.56 -8.15 16.46
C VAL A 86 -4.07 -7.99 16.26
N ASP A 87 -4.65 -6.95 16.86
CA ASP A 87 -6.10 -6.72 16.87
C ASP A 87 -6.54 -5.69 15.82
N ARG A 88 -5.63 -4.93 15.25
CA ARG A 88 -5.95 -3.79 14.36
C ARG A 88 -4.77 -3.33 13.53
N VAL A 89 -5.07 -2.46 12.59
CA VAL A 89 -4.10 -1.73 11.78
C VAL A 89 -4.23 -0.23 12.06
N ILE A 90 -3.11 0.46 12.27
CA ILE A 90 -3.03 1.92 12.31
C ILE A 90 -2.13 2.36 11.15
N ALA A 91 -2.73 2.99 10.15
CA ALA A 91 -2.04 3.60 9.02
C ALA A 91 -1.75 5.07 9.35
N VAL A 92 -0.51 5.50 9.18
CA VAL A 92 -0.07 6.88 9.46
C VAL A 92 0.53 7.52 8.22
N GLU A 93 0.24 8.79 8.00
CA GLU A 93 0.63 9.51 6.79
C GLU A 93 2.14 9.57 6.58
N THR A 94 2.87 9.97 7.63
CA THR A 94 4.29 10.27 7.50
C THR A 94 5.18 9.17 8.08
N MET A 95 6.33 8.95 7.46
CA MET A 95 7.34 8.02 8.00
C MET A 95 7.94 8.53 9.31
N GLY A 96 7.93 9.82 9.56
CA GLY A 96 8.33 10.40 10.85
C GLY A 96 7.43 9.89 11.99
N MET A 97 6.12 9.92 11.81
CA MET A 97 5.15 9.39 12.76
C MET A 97 5.29 7.87 12.91
N PHE A 98 5.44 7.13 11.80
CA PHE A 98 5.70 5.69 11.80
C PHE A 98 6.90 5.34 12.69
N HIS A 99 8.05 5.96 12.45
CA HIS A 99 9.25 5.69 13.23
C HIS A 99 9.09 6.08 14.71
N ARG A 100 8.39 7.16 14.99
CA ARG A 100 8.09 7.57 16.37
C ARG A 100 7.23 6.54 17.08
N MET A 101 6.16 6.05 16.44
CA MET A 101 5.30 5.02 17.00
C MET A 101 6.04 3.70 17.24
N VAL A 102 6.93 3.30 16.33
CA VAL A 102 7.80 2.13 16.50
C VAL A 102 8.74 2.32 17.70
N GLN A 103 9.36 3.50 17.82
CA GLN A 103 10.27 3.81 18.92
C GLN A 103 9.57 3.81 20.29
N GLU A 104 8.34 4.32 20.36
CA GLU A 104 7.50 4.34 21.57
C GLU A 104 6.79 3.01 21.83
N LYS A 105 7.06 1.97 21.03
CA LYS A 105 6.46 0.65 21.12
C LYS A 105 4.92 0.66 21.04
N ALA A 106 4.37 1.55 20.22
CA ALA A 106 2.92 1.63 20.03
C ALA A 106 2.33 0.31 19.50
N TYR A 107 3.09 -0.44 18.71
CA TYR A 107 2.71 -1.77 18.22
C TYR A 107 2.40 -2.75 19.34
N ASP A 108 3.17 -2.73 20.42
CA ASP A 108 3.01 -3.58 21.60
C ASP A 108 1.89 -3.03 22.53
N ARG A 109 1.96 -1.71 22.81
CA ARG A 109 1.00 -1.04 23.70
C ARG A 109 -0.45 -1.12 23.20
N PHE A 110 -0.68 -1.05 21.91
CA PHE A 110 -2.01 -1.05 21.28
C PHE A 110 -2.34 -2.34 20.54
N ASN A 111 -1.45 -3.33 20.60
CA ASN A 111 -1.55 -4.59 19.86
C ASN A 111 -1.93 -4.36 18.40
N THR A 112 -1.06 -3.66 17.65
CA THR A 112 -1.40 -3.15 16.32
C THR A 112 -0.30 -3.34 15.29
N LEU A 113 -0.69 -3.53 14.02
CA LEU A 113 0.19 -3.24 12.89
C LEU A 113 0.25 -1.73 12.69
N ILE A 114 1.45 -1.19 12.53
CA ILE A 114 1.67 0.20 12.13
C ILE A 114 2.07 0.20 10.66
N VAL A 115 1.34 0.93 9.83
CA VAL A 115 1.61 1.09 8.40
C VAL A 115 1.98 2.55 8.12
N GLY A 116 3.22 2.80 7.67
CA GLY A 116 3.65 4.14 7.26
C GLY A 116 3.34 4.36 5.78
N LEU A 117 2.38 5.25 5.47
CA LEU A 117 1.87 5.47 4.12
C LEU A 117 2.86 6.18 3.18
N LYS A 118 3.79 6.96 3.74
CA LYS A 118 4.75 7.79 2.99
C LYS A 118 4.05 8.88 2.15
N GLY A 119 3.06 9.54 2.72
CA GLY A 119 2.18 10.49 2.06
C GLY A 119 0.98 9.79 1.40
N GLN A 120 0.72 10.07 0.14
CA GLN A 120 -0.36 9.42 -0.61
C GLN A 120 -0.08 7.92 -0.75
N ALA A 121 -0.98 7.09 -0.22
CA ALA A 121 -0.82 5.64 -0.25
C ALA A 121 -0.72 5.10 -1.69
N ALA A 122 0.41 4.46 -2.00
CA ALA A 122 0.66 3.78 -3.25
C ALA A 122 -0.30 2.60 -3.47
N ARG A 123 -0.40 2.09 -4.70
CA ARG A 123 -1.28 0.95 -5.04
C ARG A 123 -0.98 -0.28 -4.17
N ALA A 124 0.29 -0.66 -4.08
CA ALA A 124 0.72 -1.80 -3.27
C ALA A 124 0.36 -1.63 -1.79
N THR A 125 0.50 -0.42 -1.25
CA THR A 125 0.13 -0.11 0.14
C THR A 125 -1.38 -0.25 0.36
N ARG A 126 -2.19 0.28 -0.55
CA ARG A 126 -3.66 0.14 -0.47
C ARG A 126 -4.08 -1.31 -0.61
N ARG A 127 -3.45 -2.06 -1.52
CA ARG A 127 -3.68 -3.49 -1.69
C ARG A 127 -3.35 -4.27 -0.43
N PHE A 128 -2.20 -3.99 0.19
CA PHE A 128 -1.83 -4.57 1.49
C PHE A 128 -2.87 -4.28 2.57
N ILE A 129 -3.27 -3.00 2.74
CA ILE A 129 -4.27 -2.59 3.74
C ILE A 129 -5.59 -3.34 3.53
N LYS A 130 -6.06 -3.42 2.27
CA LYS A 130 -7.27 -4.16 1.92
C LYS A 130 -7.15 -5.64 2.28
N ARG A 131 -6.06 -6.30 1.88
CA ARG A 131 -5.83 -7.71 2.17
C ARG A 131 -5.80 -8.01 3.67
N VAL A 132 -5.11 -7.19 4.47
CA VAL A 132 -5.10 -7.35 5.94
C VAL A 132 -6.50 -7.18 6.54
N ASN A 133 -7.30 -6.26 5.99
CA ASN A 133 -8.68 -6.07 6.42
C ASN A 133 -9.57 -7.26 6.05
N GLU A 134 -9.49 -7.76 4.82
CA GLU A 134 -10.35 -8.84 4.32
C GLU A 134 -9.90 -10.24 4.75
N GLU A 135 -8.60 -10.55 4.63
CA GLU A 135 -8.07 -11.89 4.91
C GLU A 135 -7.86 -12.15 6.41
N LEU A 136 -7.41 -11.12 7.15
CA LEU A 136 -7.13 -11.23 8.59
C LEU A 136 -8.24 -10.63 9.45
N HIS A 137 -9.27 -10.04 8.84
CA HIS A 137 -10.40 -9.39 9.52
C HIS A 137 -9.99 -8.30 10.51
N LEU A 138 -8.89 -7.60 10.23
CA LEU A 138 -8.40 -6.54 11.09
C LEU A 138 -9.07 -5.19 10.77
N PRO A 139 -9.63 -4.51 11.77
CA PRO A 139 -10.12 -3.14 11.59
C PRO A 139 -8.96 -2.20 11.28
N VAL A 140 -9.16 -1.31 10.32
CA VAL A 140 -8.17 -0.34 9.85
C VAL A 140 -8.54 1.06 10.33
N TYR A 141 -7.57 1.73 10.94
CA TYR A 141 -7.65 3.11 11.39
C TYR A 141 -6.60 3.94 10.66
N ILE A 142 -7.02 5.06 10.05
CA ILE A 142 -6.15 5.96 9.30
C ILE A 142 -5.93 7.22 10.14
N CYS A 143 -4.70 7.44 10.56
CA CYS A 143 -4.28 8.50 11.48
C CYS A 143 -3.43 9.52 10.72
N ASN A 144 -4.08 10.51 10.13
CA ASN A 144 -3.48 11.57 9.33
C ASN A 144 -3.80 12.93 9.93
N ASP A 145 -3.09 13.96 9.47
CA ASP A 145 -3.35 15.34 9.86
C ASP A 145 -4.82 15.71 9.57
N GLY A 146 -5.43 16.51 10.46
CA GLY A 146 -6.82 16.96 10.34
C GLY A 146 -7.02 18.07 9.30
N ASP A 147 -6.23 18.07 8.24
CA ASP A 147 -6.29 19.03 7.14
C ASP A 147 -6.95 18.43 5.88
N PRO A 148 -7.28 19.26 4.87
CA PRO A 148 -7.90 18.77 3.64
C PRO A 148 -7.08 17.71 2.91
N TRP A 149 -5.75 17.74 3.03
CA TRP A 149 -4.87 16.77 2.36
C TRP A 149 -4.85 15.42 3.06
N GLY A 150 -4.73 15.41 4.40
CA GLY A 150 -4.83 14.20 5.20
C GLY A 150 -6.19 13.52 5.06
N PHE A 151 -7.27 14.33 4.96
CA PHE A 151 -8.60 13.82 4.64
C PHE A 151 -8.66 13.18 3.24
N HIS A 152 -8.05 13.81 2.23
CA HIS A 152 -7.99 13.25 0.87
C HIS A 152 -7.23 11.91 0.83
N ILE A 153 -6.08 11.80 1.53
CA ILE A 153 -5.32 10.55 1.64
C ILE A 153 -6.19 9.44 2.24
N ALA A 154 -6.90 9.73 3.33
CA ALA A 154 -7.81 8.78 3.95
C ALA A 154 -8.95 8.38 3.00
N GLN A 155 -9.55 9.34 2.29
CA GLN A 155 -10.61 9.09 1.33
C GLN A 155 -10.18 8.16 0.19
N VAL A 156 -8.95 8.30 -0.28
CA VAL A 156 -8.39 7.42 -1.34
C VAL A 156 -8.22 5.98 -0.85
N ILE A 157 -7.91 5.76 0.43
CA ILE A 157 -7.86 4.42 1.02
C ILE A 157 -9.26 3.85 1.19
N ILE A 158 -10.21 4.65 1.68
CA ILE A 158 -11.58 4.22 1.99
C ILE A 158 -12.38 3.93 0.71
N SER A 159 -12.35 4.85 -0.25
CA SER A 159 -13.24 4.82 -1.43
C SER A 159 -12.52 4.60 -2.76
N GLY A 160 -11.19 4.63 -2.74
CA GLY A 160 -10.39 4.56 -3.96
C GLY A 160 -10.13 5.93 -4.58
N SER A 161 -9.41 5.92 -5.69
CA SER A 161 -9.04 7.10 -6.47
C SER A 161 -9.91 7.21 -7.72
N ALA A 162 -10.36 8.43 -8.05
CA ALA A 162 -11.09 8.68 -9.28
C ALA A 162 -10.27 8.27 -10.53
N LYS A 163 -8.96 8.46 -10.49
CA LYS A 163 -8.03 8.07 -11.56
C LYS A 163 -7.94 6.56 -11.76
N LEU A 164 -8.17 5.77 -10.70
CA LEU A 164 -8.08 4.31 -10.69
C LEU A 164 -9.46 3.67 -10.49
N ALA A 165 -10.52 4.33 -10.97
CA ALA A 165 -11.89 3.87 -10.77
C ALA A 165 -12.14 2.43 -11.25
N HIS A 166 -11.46 2.00 -12.30
CA HIS A 166 -11.56 0.65 -12.88
C HIS A 166 -10.99 -0.47 -11.98
N VAL A 167 -10.07 -0.14 -11.06
CA VAL A 167 -9.46 -1.10 -10.12
C VAL A 167 -9.73 -0.74 -8.65
N ASN A 168 -10.62 0.19 -8.37
CA ASN A 168 -10.91 0.59 -6.98
C ASN A 168 -11.48 -0.54 -6.13
N HIS A 169 -12.22 -1.48 -6.73
CA HIS A 169 -12.74 -2.66 -6.03
C HIS A 169 -11.61 -3.52 -5.43
N ASP A 170 -10.40 -3.49 -6.02
CA ASP A 170 -9.24 -4.22 -5.51
C ASP A 170 -8.37 -3.40 -4.53
N LEU A 171 -8.59 -2.09 -4.45
CA LEU A 171 -7.73 -1.16 -3.72
C LEU A 171 -8.42 -0.39 -2.59
N ALA A 172 -9.76 -0.33 -2.59
CA ALA A 172 -10.51 0.39 -1.58
C ALA A 172 -10.77 -0.48 -0.34
N THR A 173 -10.73 0.14 0.83
CA THR A 173 -11.06 -0.48 2.12
C THR A 173 -12.20 0.32 2.78
N PRO A 174 -13.48 0.09 2.39
CA PRO A 174 -14.61 0.91 2.82
C PRO A 174 -14.85 0.93 4.34
N ASP A 175 -14.43 -0.12 5.04
CA ASP A 175 -14.58 -0.25 6.49
C ASP A 175 -13.47 0.47 7.28
N ALA A 176 -12.47 1.04 6.59
CA ALA A 176 -11.42 1.81 7.23
C ALA A 176 -11.99 3.10 7.85
N LYS A 177 -11.49 3.47 9.03
CA LYS A 177 -11.96 4.62 9.80
C LYS A 177 -10.91 5.71 9.83
N PHE A 178 -11.29 6.90 9.39
CA PHE A 178 -10.43 8.08 9.52
C PHE A 178 -10.43 8.57 10.98
N MET A 179 -9.24 8.79 11.48
CA MET A 179 -8.95 9.42 12.76
C MET A 179 -8.09 10.64 12.48
N GLY A 180 -8.68 11.84 12.43
CA GLY A 180 -7.97 13.09 12.33
C GLY A 180 -7.22 13.42 13.64
N VAL A 181 -6.03 13.98 13.52
CA VAL A 181 -5.19 14.40 14.65
C VAL A 181 -4.95 15.90 14.58
#